data_ed5099382206e16d4e82629a71938bc9
#
_entry.id   ed5099382206e16d4e82629a71938bc9
#
_cell.length_a   1.000
_cell.length_b   1.000
_cell.length_c   1.000
_cell.angle_alpha   90.00
_cell.angle_beta   90.00
_cell.angle_gamma   90.00
#
_symmetry.space_group_name_H-M   'P 1'
#
loop_
_entity.id
_entity.type
_entity.pdbx_description
1 polymer ?
#
loop_
_entity_poly.entity_id
_entity_poly.type
_entity_poly.pdbx_seq_one_letter_code
_entity_poly.pdbx_strand_id
1 'polypeptide(L)'
;EAALNGMANGALSGAVSGAITGGITGGLSYNSGATSAGKGFDTYRQLKNEIGSPGAGNEWHHIVEQSQIAKSGFSPQMIQNTNNIMSISKTTHRAISGYYSSVQPFTDGMIVRNWLAGQSFSAQYEFGINVIKMFM
;
A
#
# COMPACT_ATOMS: atom_id res chain seq x y z
N GLU A 1 3.58 3.36 -17.70
CA GLU A 1 4.35 4.51 -17.23
C GLU A 1 3.52 5.79 -17.26
N ALA A 2 2.94 6.07 -18.40
CA ALA A 2 2.09 7.25 -18.52
C ALA A 2 0.88 7.15 -17.57
N ALA A 3 0.31 5.98 -17.44
CA ALA A 3 -0.80 5.77 -16.53
C ALA A 3 -0.35 5.97 -15.09
N LEU A 4 0.83 5.49 -14.77
CA LEU A 4 1.35 5.67 -13.42
C LEU A 4 1.69 7.13 -13.13
N ASN A 5 2.25 7.83 -14.11
CA ASN A 5 2.52 9.25 -13.94
C ASN A 5 1.24 10.04 -13.73
N GLY A 6 0.21 9.73 -14.50
CA GLY A 6 -1.08 10.36 -14.31
C GLY A 6 -1.65 10.08 -12.93
N MET A 7 -1.50 8.85 -12.48
CA MET A 7 -1.94 8.50 -11.15
C MET A 7 -1.15 9.28 -10.09
N ALA A 8 0.16 9.33 -10.22
CA ALA A 8 0.98 10.00 -9.23
C ALA A 8 0.71 11.49 -9.19
N ASN A 9 0.58 12.11 -10.34
CA ASN A 9 0.44 13.55 -10.42
C ASN A 9 -1.00 14.03 -10.30
N GLY A 10 -1.92 13.29 -10.88
CA GLY A 10 -3.32 13.68 -10.87
C GLY A 10 -4.10 12.97 -9.80
N ALA A 11 -4.01 11.63 -9.79
CA ALA A 11 -4.84 10.86 -8.90
C ALA A 11 -4.46 11.04 -7.44
N LEU A 12 -3.18 11.13 -7.15
CA LEU A 12 -2.77 11.28 -5.76
C LEU A 12 -3.23 12.61 -5.17
N SER A 13 -3.29 13.64 -6.00
CA SER A 13 -3.67 14.94 -5.47
C SER A 13 -5.15 15.21 -5.56
N GLY A 14 -5.77 14.87 -6.67
CA GLY A 14 -7.16 15.22 -6.87
C GLY A 14 -8.10 14.06 -6.78
N ALA A 15 -7.76 13.00 -7.48
CA ALA A 15 -8.66 11.87 -7.61
C ALA A 15 -8.59 10.88 -6.46
N VAL A 16 -7.62 11.04 -5.59
CA VAL A 16 -7.45 10.09 -4.50
C VAL A 16 -8.73 9.90 -3.71
N SER A 17 -9.32 10.98 -3.28
CA SER A 17 -10.55 10.89 -2.48
C SER A 17 -11.64 10.15 -3.23
N GLY A 18 -11.86 10.55 -4.45
CA GLY A 18 -12.93 9.95 -5.22
C GLY A 18 -12.65 8.53 -5.60
N ALA A 19 -11.43 8.27 -6.06
CA ALA A 19 -11.08 6.94 -6.52
C ALA A 19 -11.11 5.93 -5.39
N ILE A 20 -10.58 6.30 -4.25
CA ILE A 20 -10.58 5.39 -3.12
C ILE A 20 -12.00 5.12 -2.65
N THR A 21 -12.80 6.18 -2.63
CA THR A 21 -14.16 6.03 -2.17
C THR A 21 -14.99 5.17 -3.09
N GLY A 22 -14.80 5.31 -4.38
CA GLY A 22 -15.66 4.61 -5.30
C GLY A 22 -15.04 3.41 -5.98
N GLY A 23 -13.77 3.48 -6.30
CA GLY A 23 -13.14 2.50 -7.15
C GLY A 23 -12.60 1.27 -6.45
N ILE A 24 -12.22 1.41 -5.22
CA ILE A 24 -11.59 0.32 -4.50
C ILE A 24 -12.50 -0.09 -3.36
N THR A 25 -13.30 -1.09 -3.63
CA THR A 25 -14.30 -1.51 -2.66
C THR A 25 -13.68 -1.91 -1.33
N GLY A 26 -12.62 -2.68 -1.39
CA GLY A 26 -11.93 -3.07 -0.17
C GLY A 26 -11.33 -1.86 0.54
N GLY A 27 -10.75 -0.96 -0.23
CA GLY A 27 -10.17 0.24 0.31
C GLY A 27 -11.21 1.21 0.80
N LEU A 28 -12.40 1.11 0.27
CA LEU A 28 -13.50 1.94 0.69
C LEU A 28 -13.78 1.77 2.17
N SER A 29 -13.88 0.54 2.61
CA SER A 29 -14.11 0.28 4.02
C SER A 29 -13.04 0.91 4.86
N TYR A 30 -11.84 0.74 4.44
CA TYR A 30 -10.70 1.32 5.10
C TYR A 30 -10.82 2.85 5.14
N ASN A 31 -11.20 3.44 4.04
CA ASN A 31 -11.22 4.89 3.94
C ASN A 31 -12.30 5.53 4.82
N SER A 32 -13.42 4.87 4.93
CA SER A 32 -14.55 5.45 5.65
C SER A 32 -14.55 5.18 7.13
N GLY A 33 -13.59 4.54 7.60
CA GLY A 33 -13.55 4.14 8.98
C GLY A 33 -12.78 2.88 8.95
N ALA A 34 -11.56 3.03 8.53
CA ALA A 34 -10.69 1.89 8.28
C ALA A 34 -10.82 0.85 9.35
N THR A 35 -11.10 1.30 10.54
CA THR A 35 -11.20 0.43 11.69
C THR A 35 -12.41 -0.48 11.64
N SER A 36 -13.46 -0.08 10.93
CA SER A 36 -14.70 -0.85 10.97
C SER A 36 -14.62 -2.11 10.13
N ALA A 37 -13.78 -2.12 9.09
CA ALA A 37 -13.74 -3.25 8.17
C ALA A 37 -12.49 -4.09 8.34
N GLY A 38 -11.49 -3.58 9.01
CA GLY A 38 -10.24 -4.27 9.20
C GLY A 38 -9.89 -4.42 10.65
N LYS A 39 -9.02 -5.36 10.93
CA LYS A 39 -8.54 -5.62 12.28
C LYS A 39 -7.07 -5.27 12.34
N GLY A 40 -6.72 -4.35 13.23
CA GLY A 40 -5.36 -3.87 13.39
C GLY A 40 -4.65 -4.51 14.56
N PHE A 41 -3.33 -4.57 14.46
CA PHE A 41 -2.48 -5.18 15.47
C PHE A 41 -1.28 -4.29 15.75
N ASP A 42 -0.69 -4.46 16.91
CA ASP A 42 0.49 -3.69 17.30
C ASP A 42 1.75 -4.12 16.54
N THR A 43 1.82 -5.39 16.16
CA THR A 43 3.01 -5.94 15.51
C THR A 43 2.65 -6.81 14.32
N TYR A 44 3.60 -6.95 13.41
CA TYR A 44 3.43 -7.85 12.28
C TYR A 44 3.27 -9.30 12.72
N ARG A 45 3.94 -9.69 13.79
CA ARG A 45 3.80 -11.04 14.32
C ARG A 45 2.36 -11.33 14.73
N GLN A 46 1.72 -10.40 15.41
CA GLN A 46 0.32 -10.56 15.81
C GLN A 46 -0.58 -10.66 14.60
N LEU A 47 -0.35 -9.83 13.58
CA LEU A 47 -1.12 -9.90 12.34
C LEU A 47 -0.95 -11.27 11.70
N LYS A 48 0.28 -11.77 11.58
CA LYS A 48 0.53 -13.07 10.98
C LYS A 48 -0.14 -14.21 11.75
N ASN A 49 -0.16 -14.10 13.07
CA ASN A 49 -0.82 -15.12 13.88
C ASN A 49 -2.33 -15.16 13.59
N GLU A 50 -2.90 -14.01 13.28
CA GLU A 50 -4.33 -13.93 12.97
C GLU A 50 -4.63 -14.48 11.58
N ILE A 51 -3.85 -14.10 10.59
CA ILE A 51 -4.17 -14.42 9.19
C ILE A 51 -3.54 -15.72 8.69
N GLY A 52 -2.55 -16.24 9.40
CA GLY A 52 -1.92 -17.50 9.04
C GLY A 52 -0.98 -17.42 7.86
N SER A 53 -0.86 -18.52 7.14
CA SER A 53 0.06 -18.64 6.02
C SER A 53 -0.46 -17.94 4.77
N PRO A 54 0.40 -17.33 3.97
CA PRO A 54 -0.02 -16.73 2.69
C PRO A 54 -0.22 -17.78 1.60
N GLY A 55 0.13 -19.04 1.84
CA GLY A 55 0.05 -20.08 0.85
C GLY A 55 1.42 -20.43 0.27
N ALA A 56 1.50 -21.63 -0.32
CA ALA A 56 2.76 -22.11 -0.86
C ALA A 56 3.25 -21.19 -1.98
N GLY A 57 4.51 -20.81 -1.92
CA GLY A 57 5.11 -19.94 -2.94
C GLY A 57 4.75 -18.48 -2.83
N ASN A 58 3.93 -18.12 -1.85
CA ASN A 58 3.48 -16.74 -1.68
C ASN A 58 4.08 -16.10 -0.44
N GLU A 59 3.99 -14.78 -0.40
CA GLU A 59 4.40 -13.99 0.76
C GLU A 59 3.33 -12.94 1.04
N TRP A 60 3.25 -12.52 2.30
CA TRP A 60 2.36 -11.43 2.66
C TRP A 60 2.98 -10.12 2.17
N HIS A 61 2.15 -9.32 1.54
CA HIS A 61 2.56 -8.00 1.03
C HIS A 61 1.74 -6.92 1.72
N HIS A 62 2.43 -5.93 2.28
CA HIS A 62 1.77 -4.74 2.82
C HIS A 62 1.52 -3.76 1.69
N ILE A 63 0.26 -3.37 1.50
CA ILE A 63 -0.12 -2.43 0.44
C ILE A 63 0.52 -1.06 0.71
N VAL A 64 0.42 -0.58 1.94
CA VAL A 64 1.23 0.54 2.42
C VAL A 64 2.36 -0.09 3.23
N GLU A 65 3.60 0.21 2.83
CA GLU A 65 4.77 -0.49 3.36
C GLU A 65 4.97 -0.27 4.85
N GLN A 66 5.52 -1.29 5.50
CA GLN A 66 5.82 -1.20 6.94
C GLN A 66 6.76 -0.05 7.27
N SER A 67 7.68 0.29 6.37
CA SER A 67 8.62 1.38 6.60
C SER A 67 7.90 2.72 6.76
N GLN A 68 6.67 2.82 6.32
CA GLN A 68 5.92 4.07 6.42
C GLN A 68 5.42 4.34 7.84
N ILE A 69 5.52 3.37 8.74
CA ILE A 69 5.27 3.66 10.15
C ILE A 69 6.24 4.77 10.60
N ALA A 70 7.53 4.58 10.32
CA ALA A 70 8.52 5.59 10.68
C ALA A 70 8.55 6.77 9.72
N LYS A 71 8.45 6.50 8.41
CA LYS A 71 8.60 7.55 7.40
C LYS A 71 7.42 8.50 7.36
N SER A 72 6.22 8.01 7.60
CA SER A 72 4.99 8.82 7.50
C SER A 72 4.29 9.01 8.83
N GLY A 73 4.73 8.34 9.88
CA GLY A 73 4.13 8.48 11.19
C GLY A 73 2.81 7.74 11.36
N PHE A 74 2.52 6.76 10.54
CA PHE A 74 1.29 5.98 10.68
C PHE A 74 1.36 5.10 11.91
N SER A 75 0.22 4.84 12.52
CA SER A 75 0.17 3.94 13.65
C SER A 75 0.45 2.50 13.20
N PRO A 76 1.05 1.67 14.05
CA PRO A 76 1.22 0.27 13.72
C PRO A 76 -0.09 -0.41 13.34
N GLN A 77 -1.19 -0.05 13.99
CA GLN A 77 -2.48 -0.69 13.73
C GLN A 77 -3.04 -0.40 12.35
N MET A 78 -2.65 0.72 11.74
CA MET A 78 -3.04 1.01 10.36
C MET A 78 -2.26 0.15 9.37
N ILE A 79 -1.01 -0.09 9.67
CA ILE A 79 -0.11 -0.84 8.78
C ILE A 79 -0.27 -2.34 8.99
N GLN A 80 -0.28 -2.80 10.24
CA GLN A 80 -0.48 -4.20 10.59
C GLN A 80 -1.96 -4.48 10.68
N ASN A 81 -2.62 -4.43 9.54
CA ASN A 81 -4.07 -4.46 9.46
C ASN A 81 -4.50 -5.42 8.35
N THR A 82 -5.57 -6.16 8.61
CA THR A 82 -6.06 -7.12 7.62
C THR A 82 -6.47 -6.44 6.31
N ASN A 83 -6.78 -5.16 6.34
CA ASN A 83 -7.10 -4.40 5.12
C ASN A 83 -5.86 -3.99 4.34
N ASN A 84 -4.70 -4.07 4.94
CA ASN A 84 -3.46 -3.59 4.33
C ASN A 84 -2.53 -4.71 3.89
N ILE A 85 -3.04 -5.92 3.81
CA ILE A 85 -2.20 -7.08 3.54
C ILE A 85 -2.83 -7.92 2.45
N MET A 86 -2.01 -8.49 1.58
CA MET A 86 -2.51 -9.46 0.61
C MET A 86 -1.42 -10.48 0.28
N SER A 87 -1.84 -11.65 -0.10
CA SER A 87 -0.93 -12.72 -0.48
C SER A 87 -0.58 -12.58 -1.96
N ILE A 88 0.71 -12.53 -2.25
CA ILE A 88 1.20 -12.47 -3.63
C ILE A 88 2.38 -13.41 -3.78
N SER A 89 2.71 -13.78 -5.01
CA SER A 89 3.85 -14.66 -5.25
C SER A 89 5.14 -13.98 -4.81
N LYS A 90 6.13 -14.79 -4.47
CA LYS A 90 7.44 -14.27 -4.09
C LYS A 90 8.05 -13.43 -5.21
N THR A 91 7.89 -13.88 -6.45
CA THR A 91 8.42 -13.17 -7.61
C THR A 91 7.79 -11.78 -7.72
N THR A 92 6.47 -11.71 -7.64
CA THR A 92 5.75 -10.44 -7.68
C THR A 92 6.15 -9.54 -6.52
N HIS A 93 6.28 -10.12 -5.32
CA HIS A 93 6.65 -9.34 -4.14
C HIS A 93 8.03 -8.71 -4.31
N ARG A 94 8.98 -9.46 -4.85
CA ARG A 94 10.31 -8.92 -5.10
C ARG A 94 10.31 -7.82 -6.15
N ALA A 95 9.51 -7.99 -7.21
CA ALA A 95 9.41 -6.98 -8.25
C ALA A 95 8.83 -5.68 -7.70
N ILE A 96 7.80 -5.79 -6.89
CA ILE A 96 7.18 -4.62 -6.26
C ILE A 96 8.17 -3.96 -5.31
N SER A 97 8.86 -4.73 -4.50
CA SER A 97 9.86 -4.19 -3.58
C SER A 97 10.96 -3.44 -4.31
N GLY A 98 11.39 -3.99 -5.45
CA GLY A 98 12.37 -3.32 -6.30
C GLY A 98 11.85 -2.01 -6.86
N TYR A 99 10.58 -1.99 -7.24
CA TYR A 99 9.96 -0.76 -7.74
C TYR A 99 9.95 0.34 -6.66
N TYR A 100 9.60 -0.02 -5.44
CA TYR A 100 9.59 0.96 -4.34
C TYR A 100 11.00 1.46 -3.99
N SER A 101 12.02 0.70 -4.36
CA SER A 101 13.41 1.08 -4.14
C SER A 101 14.02 1.79 -5.33
N SER A 102 13.25 2.02 -6.38
CA SER A 102 13.74 2.67 -7.60
C SER A 102 13.35 4.13 -7.65
N VAL A 103 14.08 4.88 -8.47
CA VAL A 103 13.72 6.27 -8.81
C VAL A 103 12.86 6.22 -10.06
N GLN A 104 11.76 6.93 -10.06
CA GLN A 104 10.84 7.00 -11.20
C GLN A 104 10.76 8.43 -11.71
N PRO A 105 10.25 8.64 -12.94
CA PRO A 105 10.17 9.99 -13.49
C PRO A 105 9.40 10.98 -12.63
N PHE A 106 8.43 10.50 -11.86
CA PHE A 106 7.57 11.37 -11.04
C PHE A 106 8.07 11.55 -9.60
N THR A 107 9.19 10.92 -9.22
CA THR A 107 9.63 10.94 -7.83
C THR A 107 10.68 12.01 -7.51
N ASP A 108 10.95 12.87 -8.47
CA ASP A 108 11.85 14.00 -8.24
C ASP A 108 13.21 13.59 -7.69
N GLY A 109 13.77 12.52 -8.24
CA GLY A 109 15.10 12.03 -7.86
C GLY A 109 15.11 11.14 -6.63
N MET A 110 13.97 10.95 -5.97
CA MET A 110 13.90 10.09 -4.81
C MET A 110 13.49 8.68 -5.18
N ILE A 111 13.85 7.71 -4.35
CA ILE A 111 13.24 6.40 -4.52
C ILE A 111 11.76 6.51 -4.15
N VAL A 112 10.95 5.64 -4.76
CA VAL A 112 9.49 5.70 -4.61
C VAL A 112 9.08 5.74 -3.14
N ARG A 113 9.65 4.85 -2.34
CA ARG A 113 9.25 4.74 -0.92
C ARG A 113 9.50 6.02 -0.15
N ASN A 114 10.56 6.75 -0.46
CA ASN A 114 10.85 8.02 0.18
C ASN A 114 9.97 9.15 -0.35
N TRP A 115 9.67 9.09 -1.65
CA TRP A 115 8.76 10.06 -2.26
C TRP A 115 7.36 9.98 -1.66
N LEU A 116 6.92 8.77 -1.28
CA LEU A 116 5.63 8.57 -0.65
C LEU A 116 5.58 9.09 0.78
N ALA A 117 6.73 9.19 1.44
CA ALA A 117 6.77 9.57 2.85
C ALA A 117 6.06 10.90 3.08
N GLY A 118 5.20 10.94 4.09
CA GLY A 118 4.44 12.13 4.43
C GLY A 118 3.13 12.27 3.68
N GLN A 119 2.89 11.46 2.67
CA GLN A 119 1.57 11.46 2.02
C GLN A 119 0.56 10.73 2.90
N SER A 120 -0.72 10.97 2.67
CA SER A 120 -1.76 10.35 3.48
C SER A 120 -1.77 8.84 3.29
N PHE A 121 -2.33 8.15 4.27
CA PHE A 121 -2.46 6.71 4.17
C PHE A 121 -3.30 6.32 2.94
N SER A 122 -4.40 7.02 2.72
CA SER A 122 -5.25 6.69 1.57
C SER A 122 -4.56 6.94 0.25
N ALA A 123 -3.73 7.97 0.15
CA ALA A 123 -2.96 8.21 -1.07
C ALA A 123 -1.96 7.06 -1.30
N GLN A 124 -1.28 6.65 -0.26
CA GLN A 124 -0.30 5.56 -0.37
C GLN A 124 -0.98 4.23 -0.63
N TYR A 125 -2.16 4.03 -0.07
CA TYR A 125 -2.93 2.81 -0.30
C TYR A 125 -3.35 2.70 -1.77
N GLU A 126 -3.89 3.77 -2.32
CA GLU A 126 -4.28 3.76 -3.73
C GLU A 126 -3.06 3.57 -4.63
N PHE A 127 -1.97 4.25 -4.32
CA PHE A 127 -0.72 4.07 -5.05
C PHE A 127 -0.30 2.60 -5.02
N GLY A 128 -0.34 1.99 -3.85
CA GLY A 128 0.05 0.59 -3.67
C GLY A 128 -0.82 -0.37 -4.46
N ILE A 129 -2.12 -0.13 -4.49
CA ILE A 129 -3.04 -0.96 -5.29
C ILE A 129 -2.66 -0.88 -6.77
N ASN A 130 -2.36 0.31 -7.25
CA ASN A 130 -2.00 0.47 -8.66
C ASN A 130 -0.65 -0.16 -8.97
N VAL A 131 0.29 -0.09 -8.05
CA VAL A 131 1.58 -0.77 -8.23
C VAL A 131 1.37 -2.28 -8.33
N ILE A 132 0.53 -2.84 -7.46
CA ILE A 132 0.22 -4.27 -7.52
C ILE A 132 -0.31 -4.64 -8.91
N LYS A 133 -1.22 -3.83 -9.43
CA LYS A 133 -1.79 -4.10 -10.76
C LYS A 133 -0.75 -4.08 -11.86
N MET A 134 0.31 -3.28 -11.69
CA MET A 134 1.38 -3.22 -12.69
C MET A 134 2.14 -4.54 -12.79
N PHE A 135 2.23 -5.29 -11.71
CA PHE A 135 3.07 -6.48 -11.63
C PHE A 135 2.29 -7.79 -11.59
N MET A 136 0.97 -7.72 -11.72
CA MET A 136 0.13 -8.93 -11.72
C MET A 136 -0.57 -9.20 -13.04
#